data_b81ae9271ba95130565b106d10b7dbe1
#
_entry.id   b81ae9271ba95130565b106d10b7dbe1
#
_cell.length_a   1.000
_cell.length_b   1.000
_cell.length_c   1.000
_cell.angle_alpha   90.00
_cell.angle_beta   90.00
_cell.angle_gamma   90.00
#
_symmetry.space_group_name_H-M   'P 1'
#
loop_
_entity.id
_entity.type
_entity.pdbx_description
1 polymer ?
#
loop_
_entity_poly.entity_id
_entity_poly.type
_entity_poly.pdbx_seq_one_letter_code
_entity_poly.pdbx_strand_id
1 'polypeptide(L)'
;MKKIFAYLTLGFITLTTYAATPLWMRDIQISPDGTEIVFCYKGDIYKVSAKGGTATQLTTQESYESSPVWSPDGKQIAFASDRQGNFDVFVMPSDGGAAQRLTTNSAGEIPSAFTPDGKYILFSAAIQDPAGSALFPSSAMTELYKVPATGGRTEQVLGTPAEALCFDKTGDMFFYQDQKGFEDQWRKHHTSSITRDIWMYDCRTEKHTNLTRHAGEDRNPVLSPDGQTLYFLSERNGGSFNVYSLQPVHPEAVKAVSSFKTHPVRFLSISGNGTLCYGYDGEIYTQQDGAAPQKVQIEIIRDDRPDTARLTFTNGATSATVSPDGKQVAFIARGEVFVTSADYAT
;
A
#
# COMPACT_ATOMS: atom_id res chain seq x y z
N MET A 1 14.15 57.67 -51.36
CA MET A 1 14.65 57.00 -50.14
C MET A 1 13.48 56.26 -49.49
N LYS A 2 13.39 54.95 -49.70
CA LYS A 2 12.36 54.10 -49.08
C LYS A 2 12.96 53.52 -47.81
N LYS A 3 12.37 53.81 -46.64
CA LYS A 3 12.74 53.22 -45.33
C LYS A 3 12.05 51.89 -45.23
N ILE A 4 12.83 50.78 -45.12
CA ILE A 4 12.38 49.44 -44.85
C ILE A 4 12.36 49.28 -43.32
N PHE A 5 11.21 49.11 -42.69
CA PHE A 5 11.04 48.69 -41.31
C PHE A 5 11.04 47.18 -41.26
N ALA A 6 12.08 46.59 -40.67
CA ALA A 6 12.12 45.17 -40.36
C ALA A 6 11.46 44.96 -38.97
N TYR A 7 10.34 44.23 -38.94
CA TYR A 7 9.74 43.74 -37.69
C TYR A 7 10.43 42.44 -37.29
N LEU A 8 11.15 42.51 -36.18
CA LEU A 8 11.72 41.31 -35.50
C LEU A 8 10.63 40.69 -34.63
N THR A 9 9.96 39.63 -35.09
CA THR A 9 9.07 38.85 -34.27
C THR A 9 9.89 37.90 -33.43
N LEU A 10 10.02 38.22 -32.10
CA LEU A 10 10.57 37.31 -31.12
C LEU A 10 9.54 36.20 -30.81
N GLY A 11 9.75 35.04 -31.41
CA GLY A 11 8.97 33.86 -31.05
C GLY A 11 9.40 33.35 -29.68
N PHE A 12 8.54 33.47 -28.68
CA PHE A 12 8.71 32.76 -27.42
C PHE A 12 8.45 31.27 -27.67
N ILE A 13 9.50 30.45 -27.71
CA ILE A 13 9.39 28.99 -27.64
C ILE A 13 9.19 28.69 -26.14
N THR A 14 7.95 28.47 -25.76
CA THR A 14 7.65 27.85 -24.46
C THR A 14 8.09 26.40 -24.55
N LEU A 15 9.22 26.05 -23.96
CA LEU A 15 9.59 24.69 -23.66
C LEU A 15 8.60 24.16 -22.61
N THR A 16 7.55 23.49 -23.06
CA THR A 16 6.75 22.67 -22.16
C THR A 16 7.59 21.45 -21.81
N THR A 17 8.20 21.48 -20.63
CA THR A 17 8.73 20.26 -20.02
C THR A 17 7.51 19.37 -19.73
N TYR A 18 7.36 18.32 -20.49
CA TYR A 18 6.39 17.26 -20.17
C TYR A 18 6.93 16.54 -18.91
N ALA A 19 6.46 16.93 -17.74
CA ALA A 19 6.56 16.08 -16.57
C ALA A 19 5.74 14.81 -16.90
N ALA A 20 6.41 13.68 -16.97
CA ALA A 20 5.70 12.41 -17.18
C ALA A 20 4.79 12.16 -15.98
N THR A 21 3.51 11.91 -16.23
CA THR A 21 2.59 11.47 -15.17
C THR A 21 3.12 10.14 -14.62
N PRO A 22 3.46 10.04 -13.32
CA PRO A 22 3.96 8.82 -12.76
C PRO A 22 2.87 7.74 -12.81
N LEU A 23 3.25 6.53 -13.23
CA LEU A 23 2.39 5.35 -13.20
C LEU A 23 2.94 4.34 -12.18
N TRP A 24 2.08 3.45 -11.72
CA TRP A 24 2.42 2.40 -10.75
C TRP A 24 2.76 2.93 -9.35
N MET A 25 2.07 4.00 -8.95
CA MET A 25 2.05 4.42 -7.55
C MET A 25 1.36 3.36 -6.69
N ARG A 26 1.97 3.02 -5.55
CA ARG A 26 1.57 1.90 -4.69
C ARG A 26 1.42 2.32 -3.23
N ASP A 27 0.85 1.44 -2.41
CA ASP A 27 0.74 1.59 -0.95
C ASP A 27 0.21 2.97 -0.55
N ILE A 28 -0.93 3.32 -1.15
CA ILE A 28 -1.51 4.65 -1.12
C ILE A 28 -2.26 4.85 0.19
N GLN A 29 -1.96 5.92 0.93
CA GLN A 29 -2.62 6.26 2.17
C GLN A 29 -2.95 7.76 2.23
N ILE A 30 -4.23 8.09 2.41
CA ILE A 30 -4.65 9.48 2.66
C ILE A 30 -4.44 9.82 4.13
N SER A 31 -4.02 11.06 4.41
CA SER A 31 -3.82 11.55 5.78
C SER A 31 -5.13 11.59 6.59
N PRO A 32 -5.06 11.52 7.93
CA PRO A 32 -6.25 11.57 8.78
C PRO A 32 -7.12 12.80 8.57
N ASP A 33 -6.51 13.95 8.27
CA ASP A 33 -7.23 15.20 7.97
C ASP A 33 -7.75 15.30 6.53
N GLY A 34 -7.34 14.36 5.65
CA GLY A 34 -7.75 14.29 4.25
C GLY A 34 -7.05 15.30 3.33
N THR A 35 -5.97 15.95 3.77
CA THR A 35 -5.29 16.99 3.00
C THR A 35 -4.11 16.51 2.19
N GLU A 36 -3.49 15.40 2.59
CA GLU A 36 -2.29 14.85 1.99
C GLU A 36 -2.45 13.35 1.67
N ILE A 37 -1.69 12.87 0.72
CA ILE A 37 -1.59 11.45 0.35
C ILE A 37 -0.11 11.07 0.36
N VAL A 38 0.23 9.96 1.03
CA VAL A 38 1.52 9.29 0.88
C VAL A 38 1.35 8.07 0.00
N PHE A 39 2.38 7.77 -0.76
CA PHE A 39 2.42 6.62 -1.67
C PHE A 39 3.85 6.18 -1.93
N CYS A 40 4.02 4.94 -2.37
CA CYS A 40 5.32 4.42 -2.79
C CYS A 40 5.48 4.54 -4.31
N TYR A 41 6.64 4.99 -4.73
CA TYR A 41 7.02 5.06 -6.14
C TYR A 41 8.52 4.77 -6.31
N LYS A 42 8.85 3.77 -7.13
CA LYS A 42 10.23 3.33 -7.40
C LYS A 42 11.06 3.00 -6.14
N GLY A 43 10.42 2.46 -5.11
CA GLY A 43 11.10 2.06 -3.87
C GLY A 43 11.19 3.13 -2.79
N ASP A 44 10.71 4.35 -3.07
CA ASP A 44 10.70 5.46 -2.12
C ASP A 44 9.28 5.88 -1.75
N ILE A 45 9.15 6.54 -0.60
CA ILE A 45 7.90 7.16 -0.15
C ILE A 45 7.83 8.60 -0.62
N TYR A 46 6.70 8.95 -1.21
CA TYR A 46 6.37 10.30 -1.68
C TYR A 46 5.12 10.82 -0.97
N LYS A 47 5.03 12.14 -0.88
CA LYS A 47 3.86 12.85 -0.34
C LYS A 47 3.37 13.89 -1.33
N VAL A 48 2.05 14.02 -1.47
CA VAL A 48 1.41 15.02 -2.33
C VAL A 48 0.13 15.53 -1.66
N SER A 49 -0.30 16.74 -2.02
CA SER A 49 -1.63 17.22 -1.64
C SER A 49 -2.73 16.29 -2.21
N ALA A 50 -3.79 16.05 -1.43
CA ALA A 50 -4.97 15.30 -1.90
C ALA A 50 -5.68 15.99 -3.09
N LYS A 51 -5.38 17.26 -3.35
CA LYS A 51 -5.84 18.02 -4.52
C LYS A 51 -4.94 17.85 -5.75
N GLY A 52 -3.83 17.12 -5.60
CA GLY A 52 -2.82 16.96 -6.63
C GLY A 52 -1.72 18.01 -6.59
N GLY A 53 -0.85 17.99 -7.59
CA GLY A 53 0.31 18.85 -7.73
C GLY A 53 1.62 18.08 -7.70
N THR A 54 2.72 18.76 -7.39
CA THR A 54 4.05 18.16 -7.34
C THR A 54 4.23 17.36 -6.05
N ALA A 55 4.60 16.09 -6.17
CA ALA A 55 4.91 15.22 -5.04
C ALA A 55 6.32 15.48 -4.52
N THR A 56 6.48 15.44 -3.20
CA THR A 56 7.74 15.54 -2.49
C THR A 56 8.22 14.14 -2.10
N GLN A 57 9.46 13.81 -2.42
CA GLN A 57 10.11 12.56 -1.98
C GLN A 57 10.49 12.69 -0.50
N LEU A 58 10.03 11.72 0.33
CA LEU A 58 10.29 11.71 1.77
C LEU A 58 11.48 10.82 2.16
N THR A 59 11.74 9.76 1.38
CA THR A 59 12.85 8.84 1.59
C THR A 59 13.80 8.86 0.40
N THR A 60 15.10 8.70 0.67
CA THR A 60 16.16 8.80 -0.35
C THR A 60 17.28 7.76 -0.13
N GLN A 61 17.02 6.74 0.67
CA GLN A 61 17.98 5.66 0.93
C GLN A 61 18.04 4.69 -0.25
N GLU A 62 19.19 4.07 -0.47
CA GLU A 62 19.32 2.95 -1.43
C GLU A 62 18.67 1.68 -0.88
N SER A 63 17.38 1.75 -0.59
CA SER A 63 16.57 0.69 0.00
C SER A 63 15.19 0.69 -0.63
N TYR A 64 14.39 -0.31 -0.32
CA TYR A 64 13.01 -0.35 -0.75
C TYR A 64 12.09 -0.05 0.44
N GLU A 65 11.31 1.00 0.32
CA GLU A 65 10.28 1.38 1.28
C GLU A 65 8.90 0.96 0.78
N SER A 66 8.06 0.49 1.71
CA SER A 66 6.69 0.05 1.41
C SER A 66 5.75 0.24 2.59
N SER A 67 4.46 0.08 2.34
CA SER A 67 3.40 0.04 3.36
C SER A 67 3.42 1.23 4.32
N PRO A 68 3.47 2.49 3.85
CA PRO A 68 3.39 3.65 4.72
C PRO A 68 2.02 3.71 5.40
N VAL A 69 2.00 4.02 6.70
CA VAL A 69 0.79 4.23 7.49
C VAL A 69 0.91 5.51 8.32
N TRP A 70 -0.15 6.31 8.34
CA TRP A 70 -0.19 7.55 9.11
C TRP A 70 -0.44 7.32 10.60
N SER A 71 0.20 8.10 11.45
CA SER A 71 -0.24 8.24 12.84
C SER A 71 -1.61 8.93 12.92
N PRO A 72 -2.44 8.68 13.94
CA PRO A 72 -3.77 9.28 14.06
C PRO A 72 -3.77 10.82 14.08
N ASP A 73 -2.71 11.43 14.57
CA ASP A 73 -2.53 12.89 14.60
C ASP A 73 -1.91 13.47 13.31
N GLY A 74 -1.59 12.60 12.33
CA GLY A 74 -1.02 12.99 11.04
C GLY A 74 0.44 13.47 11.09
N LYS A 75 1.14 13.33 12.24
CA LYS A 75 2.50 13.88 12.39
C LYS A 75 3.62 12.90 12.09
N GLN A 76 3.30 11.61 12.02
CA GLN A 76 4.28 10.56 11.76
C GLN A 76 3.77 9.60 10.67
N ILE A 77 4.71 8.97 10.00
CA ILE A 77 4.49 7.89 9.04
C ILE A 77 5.34 6.71 9.50
N ALA A 78 4.70 5.57 9.77
CA ALA A 78 5.40 4.30 9.89
C ALA A 78 5.44 3.60 8.54
N PHE A 79 6.50 2.85 8.26
CA PHE A 79 6.70 2.18 6.99
C PHE A 79 7.64 0.98 7.15
N ALA A 80 7.61 0.07 6.19
CA ALA A 80 8.59 -1.00 6.08
C ALA A 80 9.77 -0.55 5.22
N SER A 81 11.01 -0.92 5.62
CA SER A 81 12.21 -0.67 4.83
C SER A 81 13.21 -1.81 4.97
N ASP A 82 13.84 -2.20 3.86
CA ASP A 82 14.87 -3.25 3.85
C ASP A 82 16.31 -2.72 3.98
N ARG A 83 16.49 -1.47 4.39
CA ARG A 83 17.80 -0.79 4.54
C ARG A 83 18.78 -1.49 5.50
N GLN A 84 18.31 -2.44 6.28
CA GLN A 84 19.12 -3.24 7.20
C GLN A 84 19.20 -4.72 6.80
N GLY A 85 18.80 -5.05 5.54
CA GLY A 85 18.93 -6.39 4.96
C GLY A 85 17.60 -7.16 4.83
N ASN A 86 16.60 -6.85 5.65
CA ASN A 86 15.23 -7.34 5.55
C ASN A 86 14.26 -6.22 5.91
N PHE A 87 12.97 -6.41 5.65
CA PHE A 87 11.97 -5.40 6.01
C PHE A 87 11.79 -5.32 7.52
N ASP A 88 12.05 -4.14 8.06
CA ASP A 88 11.77 -3.74 9.44
C ASP A 88 10.79 -2.58 9.45
N VAL A 89 10.13 -2.38 10.60
CA VAL A 89 9.28 -1.22 10.83
C VAL A 89 10.13 -0.01 11.21
N PHE A 90 9.95 1.05 10.46
CA PHE A 90 10.53 2.38 10.71
C PHE A 90 9.42 3.40 10.96
N VAL A 91 9.77 4.51 11.63
CA VAL A 91 8.89 5.67 11.78
C VAL A 91 9.68 6.94 11.48
N MET A 92 9.03 7.91 10.83
CA MET A 92 9.59 9.22 10.52
C MET A 92 8.54 10.33 10.73
N PRO A 93 8.95 11.61 10.86
CA PRO A 93 8.01 12.73 10.77
C PRO A 93 7.28 12.74 9.42
N SER A 94 6.04 13.19 9.39
CA SER A 94 5.22 13.21 8.17
C SER A 94 5.74 14.17 7.08
N ASP A 95 6.61 15.12 7.45
CA ASP A 95 7.29 16.02 6.51
C ASP A 95 8.66 15.49 6.03
N GLY A 96 8.96 14.23 6.36
CA GLY A 96 10.25 13.62 6.06
C GLY A 96 11.29 13.89 7.14
N GLY A 97 12.50 13.41 6.92
CA GLY A 97 13.62 13.53 7.86
C GLY A 97 14.16 12.17 8.30
N ALA A 98 14.89 12.14 9.40
CA ALA A 98 15.53 10.92 9.90
C ALA A 98 14.48 9.91 10.36
N ALA A 99 14.52 8.70 9.77
CA ALA A 99 13.69 7.60 10.19
C ALA A 99 14.34 6.82 11.33
N GLN A 100 13.54 6.46 12.34
CA GLN A 100 13.93 5.61 13.44
C GLN A 100 13.50 4.17 13.16
N ARG A 101 14.42 3.22 13.27
CA ARG A 101 14.12 1.78 13.24
C ARG A 101 13.45 1.37 14.55
N LEU A 102 12.32 0.67 14.48
CA LEU A 102 11.56 0.24 15.66
C LEU A 102 11.68 -1.26 15.91
N THR A 103 11.88 -2.06 14.87
CA THR A 103 11.95 -3.52 14.96
C THR A 103 13.25 -4.03 14.36
N THR A 104 13.66 -5.25 14.72
CA THR A 104 14.98 -5.79 14.37
C THR A 104 15.00 -7.30 14.16
N ASN A 105 13.83 -7.93 13.96
CA ASN A 105 13.78 -9.37 13.72
C ASN A 105 14.29 -9.71 12.33
N SER A 106 14.76 -10.93 12.12
CA SER A 106 15.21 -11.43 10.82
C SER A 106 14.06 -11.77 9.85
N ALA A 107 12.81 -11.86 10.36
CA ALA A 107 11.62 -11.97 9.54
C ALA A 107 11.24 -10.60 8.96
N GLY A 108 10.58 -10.57 7.80
CA GLY A 108 10.02 -9.33 7.27
C GLY A 108 8.87 -8.83 8.16
N GLU A 109 8.92 -7.57 8.54
CA GLU A 109 7.97 -6.92 9.45
C GLU A 109 7.28 -5.78 8.70
N ILE A 110 5.96 -5.90 8.49
CA ILE A 110 5.19 -4.99 7.64
C ILE A 110 4.14 -4.26 8.49
N PRO A 111 4.22 -2.92 8.64
CA PRO A 111 3.26 -2.16 9.41
C PRO A 111 1.88 -2.15 8.76
N SER A 112 0.83 -2.16 9.58
CA SER A 112 -0.57 -2.14 9.14
C SER A 112 -1.33 -0.92 9.67
N ALA A 113 -1.13 -0.55 10.93
CA ALA A 113 -1.86 0.57 11.54
C ALA A 113 -1.16 1.07 12.80
N PHE A 114 -1.38 2.33 13.15
CA PHE A 114 -1.21 2.81 14.53
C PHE A 114 -2.44 2.47 15.35
N THR A 115 -2.26 2.30 16.67
CA THR A 115 -3.38 2.33 17.60
C THR A 115 -4.05 3.71 17.60
N PRO A 116 -5.35 3.84 17.92
CA PRO A 116 -6.05 5.13 17.91
C PRO A 116 -5.44 6.19 18.85
N ASP A 117 -4.76 5.75 19.91
CA ASP A 117 -4.03 6.64 20.83
C ASP A 117 -2.62 7.00 20.35
N GLY A 118 -2.19 6.46 19.20
CA GLY A 118 -0.88 6.71 18.57
C GLY A 118 0.32 6.09 19.31
N LYS A 119 0.10 5.28 20.34
CA LYS A 119 1.21 4.77 21.17
C LYS A 119 1.92 3.56 20.57
N TYR A 120 1.22 2.75 19.79
CA TYR A 120 1.75 1.53 19.21
C TYR A 120 1.54 1.49 17.71
N ILE A 121 2.42 0.78 17.02
CA ILE A 121 2.28 0.39 15.62
C ILE A 121 2.07 -1.11 15.59
N LEU A 122 0.99 -1.54 14.93
CA LEU A 122 0.72 -2.94 14.66
C LEU A 122 1.35 -3.33 13.33
N PHE A 123 1.94 -4.51 13.29
CA PHE A 123 2.59 -5.03 12.10
C PHE A 123 2.43 -6.55 12.00
N SER A 124 2.49 -7.06 10.78
CA SER A 124 2.45 -8.48 10.48
C SER A 124 3.85 -9.00 10.24
N ALA A 125 4.18 -10.14 10.81
CA ALA A 125 5.46 -10.81 10.64
C ALA A 125 5.33 -12.31 10.84
N ALA A 126 6.17 -13.10 10.15
CA ALA A 126 6.34 -14.53 10.45
C ALA A 126 7.52 -14.72 11.41
N ILE A 127 7.34 -14.30 12.65
CA ILE A 127 8.31 -14.46 13.73
C ILE A 127 8.08 -15.84 14.33
N GLN A 128 8.86 -16.78 13.91
CA GLN A 128 8.64 -18.21 14.14
C GLN A 128 8.58 -18.63 15.60
N ASP A 129 7.65 -19.51 15.87
CA ASP A 129 7.74 -20.51 16.92
C ASP A 129 9.06 -21.30 16.86
N PRO A 130 9.55 -21.84 17.99
CA PRO A 130 10.70 -22.74 17.98
C PRO A 130 10.54 -23.82 16.93
N ALA A 131 11.62 -24.17 16.21
CA ALA A 131 11.61 -25.09 15.08
C ALA A 131 10.94 -26.45 15.37
N GLY A 132 10.91 -26.88 16.64
CA GLY A 132 10.22 -28.08 17.09
C GLY A 132 8.70 -27.96 17.16
N SER A 133 8.15 -26.75 17.12
CA SER A 133 6.69 -26.46 17.11
C SER A 133 6.21 -26.05 15.72
N ALA A 134 7.10 -25.76 14.79
CA ALA A 134 6.77 -25.33 13.43
C ALA A 134 6.24 -26.50 12.61
N LEU A 135 4.93 -26.65 12.53
CA LEU A 135 4.27 -27.63 11.65
C LEU A 135 4.38 -27.23 10.17
N PHE A 136 4.55 -25.94 9.89
CA PHE A 136 4.73 -25.39 8.54
C PHE A 136 5.86 -24.37 8.55
N PRO A 137 7.09 -24.73 8.15
CA PRO A 137 8.23 -23.82 8.14
C PRO A 137 8.17 -22.86 6.94
N SER A 138 7.06 -22.19 6.72
CA SER A 138 6.94 -21.20 5.65
C SER A 138 6.58 -19.85 6.26
N SER A 139 7.23 -18.80 5.76
CA SER A 139 6.88 -17.41 6.01
C SER A 139 5.49 -17.02 5.42
N ALA A 140 4.69 -17.99 4.99
CA ALA A 140 3.41 -17.77 4.35
C ALA A 140 2.29 -17.39 5.32
N MET A 141 2.45 -17.70 6.60
CA MET A 141 1.47 -17.41 7.64
C MET A 141 2.09 -16.41 8.61
N THR A 142 1.59 -15.18 8.56
CA THR A 142 2.03 -14.12 9.46
C THR A 142 1.25 -14.15 10.76
N GLU A 143 1.82 -13.57 11.80
CA GLU A 143 1.19 -13.28 13.08
C GLU A 143 1.10 -11.77 13.26
N LEU A 144 0.25 -11.31 14.16
CA LEU A 144 0.08 -9.89 14.45
C LEU A 144 0.87 -9.50 15.70
N TYR A 145 1.70 -8.48 15.54
CA TYR A 145 2.53 -7.90 16.61
C TYR A 145 2.27 -6.41 16.77
N LYS A 146 2.73 -5.84 17.88
CA LYS A 146 2.79 -4.38 18.09
C LYS A 146 4.15 -3.99 18.65
N VAL A 147 4.57 -2.79 18.33
CA VAL A 147 5.76 -2.15 18.89
C VAL A 147 5.42 -0.72 19.33
N PRO A 148 5.98 -0.20 20.45
CA PRO A 148 5.77 1.20 20.81
C PRO A 148 6.26 2.13 19.69
N ALA A 149 5.49 3.17 19.36
CA ALA A 149 5.86 4.14 18.32
C ALA A 149 7.16 4.91 18.63
N THR A 150 7.60 4.89 19.88
CA THR A 150 8.86 5.45 20.34
C THR A 150 10.01 4.43 20.37
N GLY A 151 9.76 3.21 19.93
CA GLY A 151 10.68 2.08 20.06
C GLY A 151 10.53 1.35 21.38
N GLY A 152 11.00 0.12 21.43
CA GLY A 152 10.92 -0.73 22.61
C GLY A 152 10.68 -2.19 22.27
N ARG A 153 10.15 -2.93 23.23
CA ARG A 153 9.92 -4.37 23.07
C ARG A 153 8.68 -4.62 22.20
N THR A 154 8.83 -5.50 21.23
CA THR A 154 7.73 -6.06 20.43
C THR A 154 6.90 -7.03 21.28
N GLU A 155 5.58 -6.98 21.12
CA GLU A 155 4.63 -7.87 21.77
C GLU A 155 3.69 -8.50 20.72
N GLN A 156 3.43 -9.79 20.84
CA GLN A 156 2.43 -10.47 20.02
C GLN A 156 1.01 -10.06 20.44
N VAL A 157 0.17 -9.76 19.46
CA VAL A 157 -1.25 -9.41 19.67
C VAL A 157 -2.14 -10.59 19.33
N LEU A 158 -1.92 -11.21 18.16
CA LEU A 158 -2.64 -12.41 17.71
C LEU A 158 -1.66 -13.42 17.12
N GLY A 159 -1.87 -14.70 17.42
CA GLY A 159 -1.16 -15.82 16.77
C GLY A 159 -1.77 -16.24 15.43
N THR A 160 -2.78 -15.51 14.91
CA THR A 160 -3.42 -15.76 13.64
C THR A 160 -3.09 -14.65 12.66
N PRO A 161 -3.01 -14.94 11.35
CA PRO A 161 -2.80 -13.91 10.34
C PRO A 161 -3.88 -12.83 10.40
N ALA A 162 -3.44 -11.59 10.56
CA ALA A 162 -4.27 -10.40 10.51
C ALA A 162 -3.49 -9.29 9.82
N GLU A 163 -3.95 -8.89 8.63
CA GLU A 163 -3.26 -7.91 7.79
C GLU A 163 -4.19 -6.74 7.45
N ALA A 164 -3.61 -5.62 7.00
CA ALA A 164 -4.35 -4.43 6.57
C ALA A 164 -5.41 -3.98 7.59
N LEU A 165 -4.97 -3.72 8.83
CA LEU A 165 -5.87 -3.42 9.93
C LEU A 165 -6.44 -2.01 9.86
N CYS A 166 -7.69 -1.86 10.32
CA CYS A 166 -8.24 -0.57 10.73
C CYS A 166 -8.97 -0.71 12.08
N PHE A 167 -8.77 0.28 12.94
CA PHE A 167 -9.42 0.33 14.26
C PHE A 167 -10.74 1.10 14.22
N ASP A 168 -11.61 0.81 15.18
CA ASP A 168 -12.63 1.75 15.60
C ASP A 168 -11.99 2.90 16.39
N LYS A 169 -12.75 3.97 16.66
CA LYS A 169 -12.23 5.15 17.37
C LYS A 169 -11.75 4.86 18.80
N THR A 170 -12.32 3.85 19.43
CA THR A 170 -12.01 3.51 20.82
C THR A 170 -10.79 2.61 20.97
N GLY A 171 -10.44 1.89 19.91
CA GLY A 171 -9.43 0.83 19.93
C GLY A 171 -9.93 -0.48 20.55
N ASP A 172 -11.23 -0.57 20.87
CA ASP A 172 -11.85 -1.77 21.41
C ASP A 172 -12.11 -2.83 20.32
N MET A 173 -12.17 -2.40 19.08
CA MET A 173 -12.37 -3.27 17.91
C MET A 173 -11.41 -2.90 16.78
N PHE A 174 -10.99 -3.91 16.03
CA PHE A 174 -10.35 -3.69 14.74
C PHE A 174 -10.85 -4.66 13.68
N PHE A 175 -10.77 -4.23 12.45
CA PHE A 175 -11.11 -4.99 11.26
C PHE A 175 -9.82 -5.34 10.53
N TYR A 176 -9.77 -6.54 9.95
CA TYR A 176 -8.58 -7.03 9.27
C TYR A 176 -8.95 -7.99 8.14
N GLN A 177 -8.06 -8.17 7.20
CA GLN A 177 -8.12 -9.28 6.26
C GLN A 177 -7.36 -10.48 6.82
N ASP A 178 -7.91 -11.68 6.65
CA ASP A 178 -7.22 -12.91 7.03
C ASP A 178 -6.23 -13.36 5.95
N GLN A 179 -5.43 -14.34 6.29
CA GLN A 179 -4.58 -15.07 5.36
C GLN A 179 -4.77 -16.57 5.61
N LYS A 180 -5.32 -17.28 4.63
CA LYS A 180 -5.61 -18.72 4.72
C LYS A 180 -4.56 -19.58 4.01
N GLY A 181 -3.67 -18.95 3.26
CA GLY A 181 -2.63 -19.59 2.48
C GLY A 181 -1.87 -18.59 1.62
N PHE A 182 -1.03 -19.09 0.73
CA PHE A 182 -0.29 -18.25 -0.18
C PHE A 182 -1.14 -17.92 -1.42
N GLU A 183 -1.58 -16.67 -1.53
CA GLU A 183 -2.23 -16.11 -2.70
C GLU A 183 -1.42 -14.91 -3.22
N ASP A 184 -1.18 -14.88 -4.53
CA ASP A 184 -0.55 -13.73 -5.17
C ASP A 184 -1.49 -12.53 -5.12
N GLN A 185 -1.12 -11.51 -4.36
CA GLN A 185 -1.91 -10.28 -4.22
C GLN A 185 -2.07 -9.50 -5.54
N TRP A 186 -1.25 -9.77 -6.55
CA TRP A 186 -1.28 -9.11 -7.85
C TRP A 186 -2.12 -9.82 -8.89
N ARG A 187 -2.61 -11.02 -8.57
CA ARG A 187 -3.48 -11.81 -9.44
C ARG A 187 -4.79 -11.08 -9.80
N LYS A 188 -5.42 -11.50 -10.88
CA LYS A 188 -6.77 -11.09 -11.28
C LYS A 188 -7.71 -12.30 -11.30
N HIS A 189 -8.96 -12.10 -10.89
CA HIS A 189 -10.08 -13.01 -11.12
C HIS A 189 -9.81 -14.46 -10.70
N HIS A 190 -9.53 -14.66 -9.45
CA HIS A 190 -9.34 -15.99 -8.91
C HIS A 190 -10.29 -16.25 -7.75
N THR A 191 -10.92 -17.42 -7.73
CA THR A 191 -11.68 -17.92 -6.60
C THR A 191 -11.02 -19.19 -6.08
N SER A 192 -10.77 -19.27 -4.79
CA SER A 192 -10.20 -20.43 -4.15
C SER A 192 -10.66 -20.55 -2.70
N SER A 193 -10.35 -21.67 -2.06
CA SER A 193 -10.62 -21.86 -0.63
C SER A 193 -9.72 -21.03 0.29
N ILE A 194 -8.68 -20.40 -0.27
CA ILE A 194 -7.72 -19.60 0.49
C ILE A 194 -7.86 -18.10 0.21
N THR A 195 -8.90 -17.67 -0.52
CA THR A 195 -9.23 -16.24 -0.68
C THR A 195 -9.49 -15.60 0.68
N ARG A 196 -9.03 -14.36 0.82
CA ARG A 196 -9.16 -13.60 2.06
C ARG A 196 -10.59 -13.18 2.32
N ASP A 197 -10.95 -13.13 3.58
CA ASP A 197 -12.18 -12.51 4.08
C ASP A 197 -11.87 -11.35 5.02
N ILE A 198 -12.85 -10.48 5.23
CA ILE A 198 -12.77 -9.43 6.25
C ILE A 198 -13.35 -9.95 7.56
N TRP A 199 -12.58 -9.77 8.61
CA TRP A 199 -12.93 -10.15 9.97
C TRP A 199 -12.96 -8.93 10.89
N MET A 200 -13.75 -9.03 11.94
CA MET A 200 -13.79 -8.12 13.08
C MET A 200 -13.26 -8.85 14.31
N TYR A 201 -12.39 -8.18 15.05
CA TYR A 201 -11.90 -8.64 16.35
C TYR A 201 -12.33 -7.68 17.45
N ASP A 202 -13.00 -8.20 18.47
CA ASP A 202 -13.35 -7.48 19.68
C ASP A 202 -12.27 -7.72 20.73
N CYS A 203 -11.47 -6.68 21.06
CA CYS A 203 -10.34 -6.78 21.97
C CYS A 203 -10.74 -7.07 23.41
N ARG A 204 -12.01 -6.80 23.79
CA ARG A 204 -12.50 -7.03 25.15
C ARG A 204 -12.96 -8.46 25.40
N THR A 205 -13.58 -9.04 24.37
CA THR A 205 -14.13 -10.40 24.43
C THR A 205 -13.25 -11.43 23.74
N GLU A 206 -12.17 -10.98 23.09
CA GLU A 206 -11.25 -11.79 22.27
C GLU A 206 -11.97 -12.58 21.17
N LYS A 207 -13.09 -12.05 20.67
CA LYS A 207 -13.95 -12.74 19.70
C LYS A 207 -13.65 -12.27 18.28
N HIS A 208 -13.43 -13.26 17.41
CA HIS A 208 -13.35 -13.05 15.97
C HIS A 208 -14.73 -13.28 15.32
N THR A 209 -15.12 -12.38 14.40
CA THR A 209 -16.34 -12.47 13.63
C THR A 209 -16.04 -12.27 12.15
N ASN A 210 -16.31 -13.28 11.32
CA ASN A 210 -16.17 -13.16 9.86
C ASN A 210 -17.35 -12.35 9.30
N LEU A 211 -17.04 -11.24 8.62
CA LEU A 211 -18.02 -10.31 8.05
C LEU A 211 -18.32 -10.58 6.56
N THR A 212 -17.38 -11.18 5.82
CA THR A 212 -17.51 -11.30 4.36
C THR A 212 -17.27 -12.74 3.89
N ARG A 213 -18.21 -13.63 4.11
CA ARG A 213 -18.12 -15.03 3.64
C ARG A 213 -18.41 -15.11 2.15
N HIS A 214 -17.41 -14.82 1.33
CA HIS A 214 -17.54 -14.76 -0.11
C HIS A 214 -16.54 -15.68 -0.81
N ALA A 215 -16.90 -16.27 -1.98
CA ALA A 215 -16.00 -17.15 -2.73
C ALA A 215 -14.84 -16.41 -3.42
N GLY A 216 -15.00 -15.10 -3.71
CA GLY A 216 -13.95 -14.22 -4.18
C GLY A 216 -13.21 -13.58 -3.02
N GLU A 217 -12.16 -12.86 -3.32
CA GLU A 217 -11.31 -12.24 -2.32
C GLU A 217 -11.86 -10.89 -1.85
N ASP A 218 -11.82 -10.66 -0.54
CA ASP A 218 -12.14 -9.41 0.13
C ASP A 218 -10.91 -8.89 0.89
N ARG A 219 -10.53 -7.61 0.68
CA ARG A 219 -9.26 -7.02 1.17
C ARG A 219 -9.39 -5.59 1.67
N ASN A 220 -8.35 -5.11 2.36
CA ASN A 220 -8.16 -3.72 2.74
C ASN A 220 -9.39 -3.08 3.39
N PRO A 221 -9.84 -3.56 4.54
CA PRO A 221 -10.95 -2.93 5.25
C PRO A 221 -10.56 -1.54 5.75
N VAL A 222 -11.46 -0.58 5.61
CA VAL A 222 -11.34 0.76 6.21
C VAL A 222 -12.69 1.19 6.77
N LEU A 223 -12.70 1.70 7.99
CA LEU A 223 -13.92 2.07 8.70
C LEU A 223 -14.22 3.56 8.52
N SER A 224 -15.48 3.88 8.24
CA SER A 224 -15.93 5.27 8.17
C SER A 224 -15.70 6.02 9.50
N PRO A 225 -15.51 7.35 9.47
CA PRO A 225 -15.23 8.13 10.67
C PRO A 225 -16.33 8.08 11.72
N ASP A 226 -17.56 7.79 11.35
CA ASP A 226 -18.68 7.58 12.28
C ASP A 226 -18.75 6.15 12.85
N GLY A 227 -17.90 5.23 12.35
CA GLY A 227 -17.85 3.83 12.77
C GLY A 227 -18.99 2.96 12.24
N GLN A 228 -19.85 3.47 11.35
CA GLN A 228 -21.05 2.76 10.91
C GLN A 228 -20.85 1.97 9.61
N THR A 229 -19.94 2.40 8.75
CA THR A 229 -19.74 1.80 7.43
C THR A 229 -18.31 1.29 7.30
N LEU A 230 -18.17 0.02 6.96
CA LEU A 230 -16.90 -0.60 6.59
C LEU A 230 -16.80 -0.65 5.09
N TYR A 231 -15.78 -0.01 4.52
CA TYR A 231 -15.41 -0.11 3.11
C TYR A 231 -14.31 -1.17 2.94
N PHE A 232 -14.31 -1.84 1.81
CA PHE A 232 -13.30 -2.86 1.50
C PHE A 232 -13.22 -3.11 0.00
N LEU A 233 -12.14 -3.73 -0.44
CA LEU A 233 -11.97 -4.17 -1.83
C LEU A 233 -12.52 -5.58 -2.00
N SER A 234 -13.30 -5.82 -3.05
CA SER A 234 -13.91 -7.11 -3.30
C SER A 234 -13.94 -7.47 -4.79
N GLU A 235 -13.76 -8.75 -5.08
CA GLU A 235 -13.92 -9.34 -6.42
C GLU A 235 -15.35 -9.88 -6.66
N ARG A 236 -16.31 -9.62 -5.79
CA ARG A 236 -17.69 -10.06 -6.01
C ARG A 236 -18.26 -9.52 -7.32
N ASN A 237 -19.20 -10.21 -7.91
CA ASN A 237 -19.75 -9.98 -9.25
C ASN A 237 -18.82 -10.40 -10.41
N GLY A 238 -17.82 -11.25 -10.19
CA GLY A 238 -17.00 -11.87 -11.22
C GLY A 238 -16.08 -10.92 -11.97
N GLY A 239 -15.82 -9.73 -11.39
CA GLY A 239 -15.02 -8.68 -11.99
C GLY A 239 -13.69 -8.43 -11.29
N SER A 240 -13.03 -7.35 -11.69
CA SER A 240 -11.86 -6.82 -10.98
C SER A 240 -12.27 -6.30 -9.60
N PHE A 241 -11.30 -6.20 -8.69
CA PHE A 241 -11.53 -5.54 -7.40
C PHE A 241 -12.16 -4.17 -7.58
N ASN A 242 -13.19 -3.92 -6.80
CA ASN A 242 -13.85 -2.63 -6.65
C ASN A 242 -14.06 -2.33 -5.16
N VAL A 243 -14.37 -1.08 -4.85
CA VAL A 243 -14.74 -0.67 -3.49
C VAL A 243 -16.19 -1.09 -3.24
N TYR A 244 -16.40 -1.80 -2.14
CA TYR A 244 -17.70 -2.16 -1.59
C TYR A 244 -17.84 -1.65 -0.16
N SER A 245 -19.04 -1.62 0.34
CA SER A 245 -19.34 -1.25 1.71
C SER A 245 -20.35 -2.18 2.35
N LEU A 246 -20.28 -2.31 3.66
CA LEU A 246 -21.25 -2.98 4.52
C LEU A 246 -21.36 -2.24 5.86
N GLN A 247 -22.39 -2.52 6.62
CA GLN A 247 -22.46 -2.14 8.02
C GLN A 247 -22.01 -3.33 8.87
N PRO A 248 -21.05 -3.18 9.81
CA PRO A 248 -20.57 -4.31 10.62
C PRO A 248 -21.67 -5.02 11.41
N VAL A 249 -22.75 -4.32 11.77
CA VAL A 249 -23.93 -4.85 12.45
C VAL A 249 -24.90 -5.57 11.51
N HIS A 250 -24.81 -5.34 10.19
CA HIS A 250 -25.59 -5.95 9.13
C HIS A 250 -24.68 -6.36 7.95
N PRO A 251 -23.76 -7.30 8.17
CA PRO A 251 -22.72 -7.64 7.20
C PRO A 251 -23.23 -8.27 5.91
N GLU A 252 -24.48 -8.77 5.90
CA GLU A 252 -25.15 -9.33 4.71
C GLU A 252 -25.54 -8.28 3.67
N ALA A 253 -25.65 -7.01 4.08
CA ALA A 253 -26.10 -5.90 3.22
C ALA A 253 -24.94 -5.20 2.50
N VAL A 254 -24.25 -5.93 1.60
CA VAL A 254 -23.09 -5.40 0.86
C VAL A 254 -23.53 -4.57 -0.34
N LYS A 255 -22.94 -3.37 -0.51
CA LYS A 255 -23.22 -2.44 -1.62
C LYS A 255 -21.95 -2.11 -2.39
N ALA A 256 -22.06 -1.99 -3.72
CA ALA A 256 -20.96 -1.50 -4.56
C ALA A 256 -20.84 0.03 -4.42
N VAL A 257 -19.62 0.51 -4.24
CA VAL A 257 -19.25 1.94 -4.14
C VAL A 257 -18.55 2.42 -5.42
N SER A 258 -17.75 1.54 -6.04
CA SER A 258 -17.13 1.81 -7.34
C SER A 258 -17.51 0.73 -8.37
N SER A 259 -17.27 1.02 -9.66
CA SER A 259 -17.71 0.12 -10.74
C SER A 259 -16.70 0.08 -11.91
N PHE A 260 -15.40 0.04 -11.58
CA PHE A 260 -14.34 -0.11 -12.56
C PHE A 260 -14.37 -1.51 -13.20
N LYS A 261 -14.08 -1.60 -14.50
CA LYS A 261 -14.24 -2.87 -15.25
C LYS A 261 -12.92 -3.47 -15.75
N THR A 262 -11.90 -2.64 -16.00
CA THR A 262 -10.70 -3.08 -16.74
C THR A 262 -9.57 -3.51 -15.80
N HIS A 263 -9.31 -2.74 -14.75
CA HIS A 263 -8.22 -2.98 -13.82
C HIS A 263 -8.74 -3.10 -12.39
N PRO A 264 -8.03 -3.78 -11.50
CA PRO A 264 -8.40 -3.85 -10.09
C PRO A 264 -8.14 -2.51 -9.38
N VAL A 265 -9.05 -2.12 -8.50
CA VAL A 265 -8.81 -1.11 -7.46
C VAL A 265 -7.90 -1.72 -6.40
N ARG A 266 -6.94 -0.93 -5.87
CA ARG A 266 -5.94 -1.36 -4.89
C ARG A 266 -5.67 -0.27 -3.85
N PHE A 267 -5.08 -0.64 -2.72
CA PHE A 267 -4.57 0.28 -1.70
C PHE A 267 -5.63 1.22 -1.13
N LEU A 268 -6.78 0.67 -0.73
CA LEU A 268 -7.87 1.46 -0.18
C LEU A 268 -7.49 2.06 1.18
N SER A 269 -7.72 3.35 1.33
CA SER A 269 -7.59 4.10 2.59
C SER A 269 -8.73 5.10 2.73
N ILE A 270 -8.92 5.64 3.94
CA ILE A 270 -9.98 6.60 4.26
C ILE A 270 -9.45 7.68 5.21
N SER A 271 -9.86 8.91 5.00
CA SER A 271 -9.56 10.03 5.90
C SER A 271 -10.63 10.25 6.97
N GLY A 272 -10.32 11.05 7.99
CA GLY A 272 -11.25 11.40 9.06
C GLY A 272 -12.46 12.23 8.62
N ASN A 273 -12.48 12.76 7.39
CA ASN A 273 -13.64 13.42 6.78
C ASN A 273 -14.44 12.49 5.83
N GLY A 274 -14.08 11.19 5.77
CA GLY A 274 -14.78 10.20 4.97
C GLY A 274 -14.35 10.11 3.51
N THR A 275 -13.28 10.80 3.10
CA THR A 275 -12.74 10.68 1.74
C THR A 275 -12.03 9.35 1.58
N LEU A 276 -12.50 8.51 0.67
CA LEU A 276 -11.81 7.31 0.22
C LEU A 276 -10.66 7.68 -0.71
N CYS A 277 -9.53 6.99 -0.59
CA CYS A 277 -8.40 7.13 -1.47
C CYS A 277 -7.90 5.75 -1.88
N TYR A 278 -7.61 5.54 -3.16
CA TYR A 278 -7.20 4.25 -3.69
C TYR A 278 -6.46 4.37 -5.03
N GLY A 279 -5.79 3.30 -5.41
CA GLY A 279 -5.14 3.16 -6.71
C GLY A 279 -6.04 2.49 -7.75
N TYR A 280 -6.02 3.01 -8.97
CA TYR A 280 -6.61 2.37 -10.14
C TYR A 280 -5.76 2.68 -11.38
N ASP A 281 -5.45 1.64 -12.16
CA ASP A 281 -4.63 1.73 -13.38
C ASP A 281 -3.27 2.43 -13.18
N GLY A 282 -2.64 2.19 -12.02
CA GLY A 282 -1.35 2.78 -11.66
C GLY A 282 -1.40 4.23 -11.18
N GLU A 283 -2.58 4.83 -11.09
CA GLU A 283 -2.84 6.21 -10.69
C GLU A 283 -3.65 6.29 -9.39
N ILE A 284 -3.70 7.45 -8.77
CA ILE A 284 -4.39 7.69 -7.49
C ILE A 284 -5.73 8.38 -7.72
N TYR A 285 -6.75 7.91 -7.02
CA TYR A 285 -8.11 8.46 -7.03
C TYR A 285 -8.59 8.75 -5.62
N THR A 286 -9.40 9.81 -5.49
CA THR A 286 -10.18 10.10 -4.28
C THR A 286 -11.67 10.03 -4.60
N GLN A 287 -12.49 9.67 -3.60
CA GLN A 287 -13.94 9.55 -3.75
C GLN A 287 -14.65 9.84 -2.43
N GLN A 288 -15.66 10.70 -2.47
CA GLN A 288 -16.63 10.83 -1.39
C GLN A 288 -17.73 9.79 -1.57
N ASP A 289 -18.37 9.38 -0.49
CA ASP A 289 -19.49 8.45 -0.56
C ASP A 289 -20.61 9.01 -1.45
N GLY A 290 -21.11 8.16 -2.37
CA GLY A 290 -22.12 8.55 -3.36
C GLY A 290 -21.63 9.44 -4.51
N ALA A 291 -20.36 9.89 -4.50
CA ALA A 291 -19.78 10.69 -5.58
C ALA A 291 -19.00 9.85 -6.60
N ALA A 292 -18.76 10.41 -7.78
CA ALA A 292 -17.88 9.79 -8.76
C ALA A 292 -16.40 9.88 -8.33
N PRO A 293 -15.58 8.85 -8.66
CA PRO A 293 -14.13 8.90 -8.43
C PRO A 293 -13.48 10.10 -9.12
N GLN A 294 -12.57 10.76 -8.42
CA GLN A 294 -11.79 11.88 -8.93
C GLN A 294 -10.32 11.49 -9.00
N LYS A 295 -9.71 11.59 -10.18
CA LYS A 295 -8.29 11.33 -10.37
C LYS A 295 -7.47 12.47 -9.77
N VAL A 296 -6.47 12.12 -8.95
CA VAL A 296 -5.49 13.07 -8.41
C VAL A 296 -4.38 13.28 -9.44
N GLN A 297 -4.23 14.49 -9.94
CA GLN A 297 -3.18 14.84 -10.90
C GLN A 297 -1.85 15.02 -10.16
N ILE A 298 -0.90 14.14 -10.39
CA ILE A 298 0.38 14.11 -9.67
C ILE A 298 1.53 14.28 -10.66
N GLU A 299 2.48 15.12 -10.28
CA GLU A 299 3.75 15.30 -10.97
C GLU A 299 4.88 14.93 -10.02
N ILE A 300 5.84 14.15 -10.52
CA ILE A 300 7.09 13.85 -9.81
C ILE A 300 8.24 14.52 -10.58
N ILE A 301 8.86 15.51 -9.95
CA ILE A 301 10.06 16.15 -10.49
C ILE A 301 11.27 15.38 -9.97
N ARG A 302 11.97 14.71 -10.88
CA ARG A 302 13.23 14.01 -10.57
C ARG A 302 14.31 14.56 -11.47
N ASP A 303 15.46 14.85 -10.87
CA ASP A 303 16.72 14.93 -11.59
C ASP A 303 17.19 13.48 -11.81
N ASP A 304 16.66 12.86 -12.88
CA ASP A 304 17.04 11.48 -13.24
C ASP A 304 18.50 11.48 -13.66
N ARG A 305 19.39 11.44 -12.67
CA ARG A 305 20.75 11.00 -12.94
C ARG A 305 20.65 9.55 -13.41
N PRO A 306 21.32 9.18 -14.48
CA PRO A 306 21.51 7.78 -14.82
C PRO A 306 22.53 7.15 -13.86
N ASP A 307 22.28 7.24 -12.57
CA ASP A 307 23.06 6.48 -11.62
C ASP A 307 22.57 5.04 -11.72
N THR A 308 23.34 4.26 -12.45
CA THR A 308 23.28 2.81 -12.43
C THR A 308 23.72 2.33 -11.05
N ALA A 309 22.85 2.43 -10.05
CA ALA A 309 23.05 1.73 -8.80
C ALA A 309 23.03 0.22 -9.12
N ARG A 310 24.14 -0.46 -8.90
CA ARG A 310 24.19 -1.92 -9.05
C ARG A 310 23.53 -2.51 -7.82
N LEU A 311 22.27 -2.92 -7.96
CA LEU A 311 21.56 -3.70 -6.95
C LEU A 311 21.80 -5.18 -7.21
N THR A 312 22.25 -5.91 -6.21
CA THR A 312 22.42 -7.36 -6.29
C THR A 312 21.27 -8.05 -5.55
N PHE A 313 20.41 -8.73 -6.30
CA PHE A 313 19.34 -9.55 -5.74
C PHE A 313 19.77 -11.02 -5.81
N THR A 314 19.78 -11.70 -4.68
CA THR A 314 20.10 -13.14 -4.60
C THR A 314 18.85 -14.01 -4.55
N ASN A 315 17.67 -13.38 -4.31
CA ASN A 315 16.37 -14.05 -4.22
C ASN A 315 15.25 -13.03 -4.44
N GLY A 316 13.99 -13.47 -4.34
CA GLY A 316 12.82 -12.59 -4.33
C GLY A 316 12.18 -12.31 -5.69
N ALA A 317 12.58 -13.04 -6.75
CA ALA A 317 11.79 -13.05 -7.98
C ALA A 317 10.47 -13.81 -7.75
N THR A 318 9.34 -13.14 -7.98
CA THR A 318 8.01 -13.70 -7.70
C THR A 318 7.32 -14.26 -8.94
N SER A 319 7.76 -13.87 -10.14
CA SER A 319 7.22 -14.34 -11.41
C SER A 319 8.27 -14.18 -12.49
N ALA A 320 8.32 -15.09 -13.46
CA ALA A 320 9.20 -14.97 -14.60
C ALA A 320 8.54 -15.53 -15.87
N THR A 321 8.87 -14.96 -17.03
CA THR A 321 8.45 -15.43 -18.34
C THR A 321 9.58 -15.24 -19.36
N VAL A 322 9.60 -16.09 -20.37
CA VAL A 322 10.59 -16.04 -21.45
C VAL A 322 9.93 -15.41 -22.69
N SER A 323 10.67 -14.59 -23.43
CA SER A 323 10.21 -14.02 -24.69
C SER A 323 9.90 -15.12 -25.73
N PRO A 324 9.05 -14.91 -26.72
CA PRO A 324 8.70 -15.91 -27.73
C PRO A 324 9.89 -16.44 -28.53
N ASP A 325 10.94 -15.64 -28.68
CA ASP A 325 12.19 -16.02 -29.35
C ASP A 325 13.23 -16.67 -28.42
N GLY A 326 12.92 -16.84 -27.14
CA GLY A 326 13.78 -17.46 -26.14
C GLY A 326 15.01 -16.65 -25.70
N LYS A 327 15.14 -15.38 -26.16
CA LYS A 327 16.37 -14.60 -25.95
C LYS A 327 16.34 -13.71 -24.71
N GLN A 328 15.18 -13.45 -24.15
CA GLN A 328 15.00 -12.58 -23.00
C GLN A 328 14.16 -13.26 -21.91
N VAL A 329 14.43 -12.92 -20.68
CA VAL A 329 13.63 -13.29 -19.52
C VAL A 329 13.13 -12.01 -18.87
N ALA A 330 11.82 -11.87 -18.71
CA ALA A 330 11.21 -10.85 -17.88
C ALA A 330 10.86 -11.46 -16.52
N PHE A 331 11.16 -10.78 -15.44
CA PHE A 331 10.81 -11.22 -14.10
C PHE A 331 10.40 -10.05 -13.21
N ILE A 332 9.65 -10.36 -12.16
CA ILE A 332 9.21 -9.38 -11.18
C ILE A 332 10.04 -9.57 -9.90
N ALA A 333 10.66 -8.49 -9.45
CA ALA A 333 11.33 -8.44 -8.16
C ALA A 333 10.95 -7.13 -7.46
N ARG A 334 10.59 -7.19 -6.18
CA ARG A 334 10.18 -6.01 -5.37
C ARG A 334 9.06 -5.20 -6.03
N GLY A 335 8.19 -5.88 -6.81
CA GLY A 335 7.08 -5.26 -7.54
C GLY A 335 7.46 -4.50 -8.81
N GLU A 336 8.71 -4.54 -9.25
CA GLU A 336 9.18 -3.97 -10.51
C GLU A 336 9.45 -5.06 -11.53
N VAL A 337 9.30 -4.74 -12.83
CA VAL A 337 9.56 -5.67 -13.92
C VAL A 337 10.97 -5.44 -14.45
N PHE A 338 11.76 -6.49 -14.44
CA PHE A 338 13.11 -6.50 -15.03
C PHE A 338 13.12 -7.37 -16.27
N VAL A 339 13.94 -6.99 -17.23
CA VAL A 339 14.19 -7.79 -18.45
C VAL A 339 15.71 -7.99 -18.59
N THR A 340 16.11 -9.23 -18.78
CA THR A 340 17.52 -9.59 -18.99
C THR A 340 17.67 -10.55 -20.16
N SER A 341 18.88 -10.70 -20.67
CA SER A 341 19.20 -11.72 -21.67
C SER A 341 19.08 -13.12 -21.05
N ALA A 342 18.55 -14.07 -21.82
CA ALA A 342 18.54 -15.49 -21.43
C ALA A 342 19.92 -16.17 -21.63
N ASP A 343 20.76 -15.63 -22.52
CA ASP A 343 22.02 -16.25 -22.94
C ASP A 343 23.24 -15.68 -22.21
N TYR A 344 23.14 -14.46 -21.66
CA TYR A 344 24.29 -13.76 -21.08
C TYR A 344 23.96 -13.23 -19.70
N ALA A 345 24.87 -13.46 -18.75
CA ALA A 345 24.85 -12.77 -17.46
C ALA A 345 25.12 -11.27 -17.70
N THR A 346 24.20 -10.43 -17.27
CA THR A 346 24.29 -8.98 -17.34
C THR A 346 24.71 -8.39 -16.00
#